data_81d5a5cf86fc401a421a55315f091d33
#
_entry.id   81d5a5cf86fc401a421a55315f091d33
#
_cell.length_a   1.000
_cell.length_b   1.000
_cell.length_c   1.000
_cell.angle_alpha   90.00
_cell.angle_beta   90.00
_cell.angle_gamma   90.00
#
_symmetry.space_group_name_H-M   'P 1'
#
loop_
_entity.id
_entity.type
_entity.pdbx_description
1 polymer ?
#
loop_
_entity_poly.entity_id
_entity_poly.type
_entity_poly.pdbx_seq_one_letter_code
_entity_poly.pdbx_strand_id
1 'polypeptide(L)'
;FFVEGDPEALLMLQINAHTEEELEKEIVSLIKTVEDSGLSYANATLVGDNIAKAIELRKAGLGLLGNIVGDMKAVACIEDTAVALSDLKEFIAEFTLIMKGYNQKAVYYAHAGAGELHLRPILNLKKSSDVALFRNITTDVAKLTKKYRGSFSGEHGDGIVRAEFIPLMIGDKNYELLRRIKSYF
;
A
#
# COMPACT_ATOMS: atom_id res chain seq x y z
N PHE A 1 7.48 5.15 21.67
CA PHE A 1 7.08 6.15 22.69
C PHE A 1 5.65 6.69 22.46
N PHE A 2 5.05 6.39 21.30
CA PHE A 2 3.68 6.81 20.95
C PHE A 2 2.77 5.61 20.56
N VAL A 3 3.29 4.42 20.57
CA VAL A 3 2.51 3.19 20.34
C VAL A 3 2.17 2.57 21.69
N GLU A 4 0.89 2.35 21.93
CA GLU A 4 0.36 1.70 23.14
C GLU A 4 -0.09 0.27 22.79
N GLY A 5 0.23 -0.68 23.67
CA GLY A 5 -0.16 -2.07 23.47
C GLY A 5 0.50 -2.74 22.27
N ASP A 6 -0.24 -3.65 21.63
CA ASP A 6 0.16 -4.41 20.45
C ASP A 6 -0.88 -4.23 19.32
N PRO A 7 -0.86 -3.10 18.60
CA PRO A 7 -1.85 -2.80 17.58
C PRO A 7 -1.68 -3.67 16.33
N GLU A 8 -2.79 -4.16 15.79
CA GLU A 8 -2.77 -4.84 14.48
C GLU A 8 -2.43 -3.91 13.32
N ALA A 9 -2.72 -2.60 13.45
CA ALA A 9 -2.42 -1.59 12.46
C ALA A 9 -2.15 -0.22 13.11
N LEU A 10 -1.36 0.60 12.44
CA LEU A 10 -1.12 2.00 12.82
C LEU A 10 -1.58 2.91 11.68
N LEU A 11 -2.34 3.94 12.01
CA LEU A 11 -2.72 5.00 11.10
C LEU A 11 -2.00 6.29 11.53
N MET A 12 -1.22 6.87 10.62
CA MET A 12 -0.58 8.17 10.82
C MET A 12 -1.32 9.22 10.00
N LEU A 13 -1.84 10.23 10.68
CA LEU A 13 -2.55 11.36 10.07
C LEU A 13 -1.74 12.64 10.32
N GLN A 14 -1.54 13.44 9.29
CA GLN A 14 -0.88 14.73 9.40
C GLN A 14 -1.89 15.84 9.14
N ILE A 15 -1.96 16.81 10.05
CA ILE A 15 -2.79 18.00 9.93
C ILE A 15 -1.88 19.21 9.78
N ASN A 16 -2.23 20.11 8.88
CA ASN A 16 -1.61 21.41 8.72
C ASN A 16 -2.69 22.49 8.74
N ALA A 17 -2.44 23.59 9.43
CA ALA A 17 -3.33 24.73 9.48
C ALA A 17 -2.52 26.05 9.39
N HIS A 18 -3.18 27.16 9.12
CA HIS A 18 -2.52 28.46 9.02
C HIS A 18 -2.32 29.13 10.38
N THR A 19 -3.12 28.76 11.38
CA THR A 19 -3.04 29.29 12.75
C THR A 19 -3.08 28.15 13.78
N GLU A 20 -2.58 28.40 14.98
CA GLU A 20 -2.66 27.44 16.09
C GLU A 20 -4.11 27.14 16.49
N GLU A 21 -4.98 28.14 16.47
CA GLU A 21 -6.40 27.96 16.79
C GLU A 21 -7.12 27.06 15.79
N GLU A 22 -6.82 27.20 14.50
CA GLU A 22 -7.34 26.29 13.45
C GLU A 22 -6.78 24.88 13.65
N LEU A 23 -5.49 24.74 13.93
CA LEU A 23 -4.84 23.46 14.17
C LEU A 23 -5.49 22.70 15.34
N GLU A 24 -5.71 23.38 16.46
CA GLU A 24 -6.37 22.79 17.62
C GLU A 24 -7.78 22.30 17.30
N LYS A 25 -8.57 23.09 16.58
CA LYS A 25 -9.93 22.69 16.13
C LYS A 25 -9.91 21.47 15.25
N GLU A 26 -8.99 21.41 14.28
CA GLU A 26 -8.86 20.26 13.37
C GLU A 26 -8.41 19.01 14.13
N ILE A 27 -7.47 19.12 15.06
CA ILE A 27 -7.03 18.00 15.92
C ILE A 27 -8.19 17.45 16.73
N VAL A 28 -8.96 18.31 17.41
CA VAL A 28 -10.11 17.91 18.22
C VAL A 28 -11.17 17.22 17.34
N SER A 29 -11.48 17.78 16.17
CA SER A 29 -12.43 17.23 15.22
C SER A 29 -11.99 15.84 14.72
N LEU A 30 -10.71 15.69 14.39
CA LEU A 30 -10.14 14.42 13.93
C LEU A 30 -10.18 13.36 15.04
N ILE A 31 -9.71 13.69 16.23
CA ILE A 31 -9.71 12.76 17.37
C ILE A 31 -11.14 12.29 17.64
N LYS A 32 -12.10 13.20 17.68
CA LYS A 32 -13.52 12.86 17.84
C LYS A 32 -14.01 11.90 16.76
N THR A 33 -13.67 12.15 15.50
CA THR A 33 -14.06 11.28 14.37
C THR A 33 -13.50 9.86 14.54
N VAL A 34 -12.23 9.76 14.97
CA VAL A 34 -11.55 8.47 15.19
C VAL A 34 -12.18 7.73 16.37
N GLU A 35 -12.47 8.43 17.49
CA GLU A 35 -13.12 7.87 18.67
C GLU A 35 -14.55 7.40 18.35
N ASP A 36 -15.34 8.22 17.68
CA ASP A 36 -16.71 7.90 17.26
C ASP A 36 -16.76 6.67 16.33
N SER A 37 -15.69 6.38 15.61
CA SER A 37 -15.59 5.18 14.76
C SER A 37 -15.54 3.86 15.57
N GLY A 38 -15.07 3.91 16.81
CA GLY A 38 -14.86 2.74 17.68
C GLY A 38 -13.76 1.78 17.18
N LEU A 39 -12.95 2.18 16.18
CA LEU A 39 -11.91 1.33 15.57
C LEU A 39 -10.55 1.52 16.22
N SER A 40 -10.33 2.64 16.92
CA SER A 40 -9.06 2.95 17.59
C SER A 40 -9.21 2.82 19.10
N TYR A 41 -8.20 2.27 19.75
CA TYR A 41 -8.13 2.19 21.21
C TYR A 41 -7.11 3.14 21.83
N ALA A 42 -6.25 3.77 21.00
CA ALA A 42 -5.27 4.75 21.44
C ALA A 42 -4.99 5.77 20.34
N ASN A 43 -4.94 7.05 20.69
CA ASN A 43 -4.74 8.18 19.78
C ASN A 43 -3.68 9.10 20.36
N ALA A 44 -2.44 9.01 19.88
CA ALA A 44 -1.35 9.88 20.29
C ALA A 44 -1.25 11.11 19.38
N THR A 45 -1.26 12.31 19.97
CA THR A 45 -0.97 13.56 19.25
C THR A 45 0.51 13.90 19.41
N LEU A 46 1.21 14.05 18.29
CA LEU A 46 2.63 14.37 18.26
C LEU A 46 2.85 15.79 17.75
N VAL A 47 3.72 16.53 18.43
CA VAL A 47 4.07 17.91 18.06
C VAL A 47 5.60 18.11 18.09
N GLY A 48 6.08 19.12 17.39
CA GLY A 48 7.50 19.47 17.37
C GLY A 48 8.39 18.32 16.87
N ASP A 49 9.52 18.10 17.55
CA ASP A 49 10.52 17.09 17.18
C ASP A 49 10.00 15.66 17.17
N ASN A 50 8.91 15.37 17.86
CA ASN A 50 8.30 14.04 17.88
C ASN A 50 7.65 13.69 16.56
N ILE A 51 7.22 14.66 15.75
CA ILE A 51 6.72 14.45 14.39
C ILE A 51 7.82 13.84 13.53
N ALA A 52 9.02 14.41 13.55
CA ALA A 52 10.17 13.91 12.79
C ALA A 52 10.50 12.47 13.18
N LYS A 53 10.53 12.14 14.47
CA LYS A 53 10.79 10.78 14.96
C LYS A 53 9.75 9.77 14.50
N ALA A 54 8.47 10.15 14.48
CA ALA A 54 7.40 9.27 13.98
C ALA A 54 7.53 9.03 12.47
N ILE A 55 7.85 10.06 11.70
CA ILE A 55 8.09 9.95 10.24
C ILE A 55 9.31 9.06 9.97
N GLU A 56 10.41 9.22 10.73
CA GLU A 56 11.59 8.37 10.60
C GLU A 56 11.27 6.90 10.90
N LEU A 57 10.51 6.63 11.96
CA LEU A 57 10.06 5.25 12.28
C LEU A 57 9.25 4.66 11.14
N ARG A 58 8.30 5.44 10.57
CA ARG A 58 7.50 5.01 9.42
C ARG A 58 8.39 4.68 8.22
N LYS A 59 9.37 5.53 7.90
CA LYS A 59 10.32 5.29 6.80
C LYS A 59 11.21 4.07 7.05
N ALA A 60 11.67 3.86 8.28
CA ALA A 60 12.49 2.70 8.66
C ALA A 60 11.73 1.38 8.50
N GLY A 61 10.40 1.38 8.61
CA GLY A 61 9.56 0.17 8.48
C GLY A 61 9.81 -0.59 7.18
N LEU A 62 9.95 0.12 6.05
CA LEU A 62 10.26 -0.51 4.76
C LEU A 62 11.62 -1.23 4.77
N GLY A 63 12.64 -0.60 5.37
CA GLY A 63 13.96 -1.21 5.52
C GLY A 63 13.94 -2.45 6.42
N LEU A 64 13.12 -2.46 7.45
CA LEU A 64 12.96 -3.60 8.36
C LEU A 64 12.37 -4.82 7.65
N LEU A 65 11.49 -4.64 6.66
CA LEU A 65 10.96 -5.74 5.85
C LEU A 65 12.05 -6.47 5.05
N GLY A 66 13.10 -5.76 4.63
CA GLY A 66 14.28 -6.37 4.00
C GLY A 66 15.08 -7.28 4.95
N ASN A 67 14.98 -7.04 6.26
CA ASN A 67 15.72 -7.76 7.31
C ASN A 67 14.97 -8.98 7.87
N ILE A 68 13.83 -9.38 7.29
CA ILE A 68 13.16 -10.63 7.66
C ILE A 68 14.18 -11.78 7.59
N VAL A 69 14.36 -12.49 8.71
CA VAL A 69 15.32 -13.58 8.82
C VAL A 69 14.87 -14.79 7.99
N GLY A 70 15.80 -15.43 7.31
CA GLY A 70 15.54 -16.60 6.47
C GLY A 70 15.24 -16.24 5.01
N ASP A 71 14.74 -17.21 4.25
CA ASP A 71 14.53 -17.11 2.80
C ASP A 71 13.16 -16.54 2.41
N MET A 72 12.21 -16.51 3.34
CA MET A 72 10.92 -15.85 3.14
C MET A 72 11.13 -14.33 3.16
N LYS A 73 10.63 -13.63 2.14
CA LYS A 73 10.77 -12.18 2.00
C LYS A 73 9.46 -11.54 1.61
N ALA A 74 9.27 -10.30 2.02
CA ALA A 74 8.18 -9.46 1.56
C ALA A 74 8.48 -8.97 0.14
N VAL A 75 7.89 -9.63 -0.87
CA VAL A 75 8.22 -9.40 -2.27
C VAL A 75 7.38 -8.28 -2.88
N ALA A 76 8.01 -7.43 -3.67
CA ALA A 76 7.43 -6.22 -4.26
C ALA A 76 6.73 -6.47 -5.61
N CYS A 77 5.91 -7.53 -5.73
CA CYS A 77 5.29 -7.87 -7.01
C CYS A 77 3.98 -7.14 -7.29
N ILE A 78 3.32 -6.66 -6.27
CA ILE A 78 2.02 -5.99 -6.33
C ILE A 78 1.99 -4.71 -5.49
N GLU A 79 3.15 -4.24 -5.07
CA GLU A 79 3.24 -2.94 -4.42
C GLU A 79 2.94 -1.82 -5.43
N ASP A 80 2.44 -0.69 -4.94
CA ASP A 80 2.19 0.49 -5.76
C ASP A 80 0.86 0.45 -6.54
N THR A 81 -0.10 -0.36 -6.07
CA THR A 81 -1.46 -0.31 -6.60
C THR A 81 -2.23 0.88 -6.03
N ALA A 82 -2.97 1.58 -6.87
CA ALA A 82 -3.79 2.70 -6.45
C ALA A 82 -5.23 2.55 -6.93
N VAL A 83 -6.19 2.86 -6.05
CA VAL A 83 -7.62 2.84 -6.34
C VAL A 83 -8.29 4.10 -5.79
N ALA A 84 -9.52 4.40 -6.24
CA ALA A 84 -10.29 5.50 -5.65
C ALA A 84 -10.51 5.26 -4.15
N LEU A 85 -10.48 6.34 -3.35
CA LEU A 85 -10.67 6.24 -1.90
C LEU A 85 -11.99 5.57 -1.52
N SER A 86 -13.05 5.80 -2.30
CA SER A 86 -14.35 5.16 -2.12
C SER A 86 -14.30 3.64 -2.24
N ASP A 87 -13.35 3.11 -3.00
CA ASP A 87 -13.24 1.70 -3.33
C ASP A 87 -12.18 0.98 -2.47
N LEU A 88 -11.41 1.74 -1.67
CA LEU A 88 -10.25 1.24 -0.93
C LEU A 88 -10.60 0.08 0.02
N LYS A 89 -11.71 0.20 0.74
CA LYS A 89 -12.19 -0.81 1.68
C LYS A 89 -12.51 -2.13 1.00
N GLU A 90 -13.30 -2.07 -0.06
CA GLU A 90 -13.72 -3.22 -0.84
C GLU A 90 -12.54 -3.86 -1.56
N PHE A 91 -11.64 -3.05 -2.11
CA PHE A 91 -10.40 -3.53 -2.75
C PHE A 91 -9.54 -4.33 -1.76
N ILE A 92 -9.29 -3.81 -0.55
CA ILE A 92 -8.51 -4.53 0.47
C ILE A 92 -9.22 -5.81 0.92
N ALA A 93 -10.55 -5.81 1.04
CA ALA A 93 -11.30 -7.00 1.38
C ALA A 93 -11.13 -8.10 0.33
N GLU A 94 -11.27 -7.77 -0.97
CA GLU A 94 -11.08 -8.72 -2.05
C GLU A 94 -9.61 -9.17 -2.18
N PHE A 95 -8.65 -8.26 -2.03
CA PHE A 95 -7.23 -8.61 -1.96
C PHE A 95 -6.95 -9.64 -0.84
N THR A 96 -7.51 -9.41 0.33
CA THR A 96 -7.36 -10.35 1.46
C THR A 96 -7.93 -11.72 1.14
N LEU A 97 -9.03 -11.80 0.38
CA LEU A 97 -9.58 -13.07 -0.09
C LEU A 97 -8.65 -13.77 -1.10
N ILE A 98 -8.04 -13.03 -2.01
CA ILE A 98 -7.00 -13.57 -2.93
C ILE A 98 -5.87 -14.19 -2.11
N MET A 99 -5.31 -13.46 -1.14
CA MET A 99 -4.21 -13.95 -0.30
C MET A 99 -4.60 -15.19 0.50
N LYS A 100 -5.82 -15.21 1.06
CA LYS A 100 -6.37 -16.39 1.74
C LYS A 100 -6.52 -17.59 0.79
N GLY A 101 -6.96 -17.35 -0.44
CA GLY A 101 -7.08 -18.39 -1.47
C GLY A 101 -5.74 -19.06 -1.79
N TYR A 102 -4.66 -18.31 -1.77
CA TYR A 102 -3.29 -18.83 -1.93
C TYR A 102 -2.66 -19.32 -0.62
N ASN A 103 -3.35 -19.23 0.52
CA ASN A 103 -2.78 -19.52 1.85
C ASN A 103 -1.49 -18.75 2.11
N GLN A 104 -1.43 -17.48 1.70
CA GLN A 104 -0.27 -16.62 1.83
C GLN A 104 -0.55 -15.43 2.74
N LYS A 105 0.50 -14.99 3.44
CA LYS A 105 0.50 -13.74 4.20
C LYS A 105 1.02 -12.59 3.33
N ALA A 106 0.59 -11.38 3.64
CA ALA A 106 1.12 -10.16 3.03
C ALA A 106 1.40 -9.10 4.11
N VAL A 107 2.34 -8.22 3.82
CA VAL A 107 2.53 -6.98 4.57
C VAL A 107 1.71 -5.89 3.90
N TYR A 108 1.06 -5.08 4.70
CA TYR A 108 0.24 -3.96 4.27
C TYR A 108 0.90 -2.66 4.71
N TYR A 109 1.14 -1.78 3.76
CA TYR A 109 1.65 -0.45 3.95
C TYR A 109 0.99 0.45 2.91
N ALA A 110 0.67 1.69 3.25
CA ALA A 110 -0.15 2.52 2.37
C ALA A 110 0.10 4.01 2.53
N HIS A 111 -0.07 4.74 1.44
CA HIS A 111 -0.47 6.15 1.44
C HIS A 111 -2.00 6.21 1.33
N ALA A 112 -2.68 5.80 2.41
CA ALA A 112 -4.12 5.53 2.40
C ALA A 112 -4.96 6.72 1.93
N GLY A 113 -4.56 7.95 2.29
CA GLY A 113 -5.22 9.19 1.85
C GLY A 113 -5.12 9.46 0.34
N ALA A 114 -4.19 8.82 -0.36
CA ALA A 114 -4.06 8.84 -1.81
C ALA A 114 -4.71 7.62 -2.49
N GLY A 115 -5.23 6.67 -1.73
CA GLY A 115 -5.74 5.40 -2.25
C GLY A 115 -4.64 4.46 -2.72
N GLU A 116 -3.39 4.70 -2.32
CA GLU A 116 -2.22 3.96 -2.77
C GLU A 116 -1.77 2.93 -1.74
N LEU A 117 -1.45 1.74 -2.23
CA LEU A 117 -1.21 0.55 -1.43
C LEU A 117 0.11 -0.12 -1.80
N HIS A 118 0.94 -0.35 -0.79
CA HIS A 118 2.16 -1.15 -0.91
C HIS A 118 1.92 -2.53 -0.29
N LEU A 119 1.41 -3.44 -1.10
CA LEU A 119 1.06 -4.79 -0.68
C LEU A 119 2.19 -5.75 -1.04
N ARG A 120 2.74 -6.46 -0.06
CA ARG A 120 3.89 -7.34 -0.27
C ARG A 120 3.60 -8.74 0.27
N PRO A 121 3.34 -9.72 -0.61
CA PRO A 121 3.27 -11.13 -0.23
C PRO A 121 4.58 -11.62 0.40
N ILE A 122 4.49 -12.57 1.34
CA ILE A 122 5.67 -13.19 1.97
C ILE A 122 5.97 -14.48 1.22
N LEU A 123 7.00 -14.50 0.37
CA LEU A 123 7.35 -15.63 -0.48
C LEU A 123 8.85 -15.98 -0.39
N ASN A 124 9.16 -17.25 -0.66
CA ASN A 124 10.53 -17.76 -0.82
C ASN A 124 10.84 -17.99 -2.31
N LEU A 125 11.38 -16.99 -2.99
CA LEU A 125 11.67 -17.08 -4.44
C LEU A 125 12.82 -18.05 -4.80
N LYS A 126 13.43 -18.74 -3.83
CA LYS A 126 14.31 -19.88 -4.08
C LYS A 126 13.54 -21.18 -4.36
N LYS A 127 12.23 -21.20 -4.13
CA LYS A 127 11.33 -22.33 -4.40
C LYS A 127 10.54 -22.09 -5.68
N SER A 128 10.54 -23.06 -6.59
CA SER A 128 9.78 -22.97 -7.85
C SER A 128 8.27 -22.80 -7.63
N SER A 129 7.71 -23.40 -6.55
CA SER A 129 6.33 -23.21 -6.15
C SER A 129 6.01 -21.74 -5.84
N ASP A 130 6.90 -21.05 -5.12
CA ASP A 130 6.67 -19.67 -4.71
C ASP A 130 6.94 -18.69 -5.88
N VAL A 131 7.80 -19.06 -6.84
CA VAL A 131 7.93 -18.33 -8.11
C VAL A 131 6.62 -18.40 -8.91
N ALA A 132 5.96 -19.56 -8.95
CA ALA A 132 4.64 -19.69 -9.56
C ALA A 132 3.58 -18.87 -8.81
N LEU A 133 3.60 -18.88 -7.46
CA LEU A 133 2.70 -18.07 -6.63
C LEU A 133 2.92 -16.57 -6.87
N PHE A 134 4.16 -16.12 -6.97
CA PHE A 134 4.49 -14.72 -7.30
C PHE A 134 3.73 -14.28 -8.54
N ARG A 135 3.83 -15.04 -9.65
CA ARG A 135 3.14 -14.71 -10.89
C ARG A 135 1.62 -14.76 -10.78
N ASN A 136 1.10 -15.80 -10.13
CA ASN A 136 -0.35 -15.99 -10.00
C ASN A 136 -0.98 -14.88 -9.18
N ILE A 137 -0.41 -14.55 -8.00
CA ILE A 137 -0.86 -13.45 -7.15
C ILE A 137 -0.80 -12.12 -7.91
N THR A 138 0.33 -11.84 -8.59
CA THR A 138 0.49 -10.62 -9.38
C THR A 138 -0.59 -10.51 -10.46
N THR A 139 -0.89 -11.62 -11.15
CA THR A 139 -1.92 -11.68 -12.18
C THR A 139 -3.32 -11.41 -11.63
N ASP A 140 -3.68 -12.03 -10.51
CA ASP A 140 -5.02 -11.86 -9.93
C ASP A 140 -5.20 -10.46 -9.33
N VAL A 141 -4.15 -9.90 -8.73
CA VAL A 141 -4.19 -8.51 -8.24
C VAL A 141 -4.22 -7.50 -9.40
N ALA A 142 -3.54 -7.76 -10.52
CA ALA A 142 -3.67 -6.92 -11.72
C ALA A 142 -5.11 -6.90 -12.24
N LYS A 143 -5.78 -8.06 -12.29
CA LYS A 143 -7.20 -8.16 -12.66
C LYS A 143 -8.10 -7.43 -11.66
N LEU A 144 -7.83 -7.59 -10.36
CA LEU A 144 -8.56 -6.89 -9.30
C LEU A 144 -8.42 -5.38 -9.45
N THR A 145 -7.18 -4.88 -9.64
CA THR A 145 -6.92 -3.46 -9.86
C THR A 145 -7.65 -2.93 -11.09
N LYS A 146 -7.65 -3.70 -12.18
CA LYS A 146 -8.43 -3.38 -13.39
C LYS A 146 -9.94 -3.31 -13.13
N LYS A 147 -10.48 -4.24 -12.34
CA LYS A 147 -11.90 -4.25 -11.94
C LYS A 147 -12.30 -2.94 -11.27
N TYR A 148 -11.44 -2.42 -10.39
CA TYR A 148 -11.64 -1.14 -9.71
C TYR A 148 -11.19 0.09 -10.51
N ARG A 149 -10.83 -0.08 -11.80
CA ARG A 149 -10.33 1.00 -12.66
C ARG A 149 -9.14 1.74 -12.05
N GLY A 150 -8.37 1.05 -11.21
CA GLY A 150 -7.19 1.54 -10.54
C GLY A 150 -5.95 1.56 -11.42
N SER A 151 -4.86 2.05 -10.87
CA SER A 151 -3.52 1.96 -11.44
C SER A 151 -2.75 0.80 -10.81
N PHE A 152 -2.08 -0.01 -11.65
CA PHE A 152 -1.23 -1.08 -11.14
C PHE A 152 0.17 -0.57 -10.74
N SER A 153 0.48 0.65 -11.12
CA SER A 153 1.63 1.41 -10.65
C SER A 153 1.21 2.87 -10.40
N GLY A 154 1.12 3.25 -9.13
CA GLY A 154 0.70 4.57 -8.69
C GLY A 154 1.81 5.61 -8.81
N GLU A 155 3.00 5.33 -8.24
CA GLU A 155 4.12 6.27 -8.17
C GLU A 155 5.46 5.70 -8.65
N HIS A 156 5.72 4.38 -8.53
CA HIS A 156 7.04 3.79 -8.76
C HIS A 156 7.34 3.41 -10.21
N GLY A 157 6.34 3.34 -11.09
CA GLY A 157 6.43 2.79 -12.44
C GLY A 157 6.37 1.26 -12.45
N ASP A 158 5.94 0.68 -13.59
CA ASP A 158 5.71 -0.77 -13.70
C ASP A 158 6.99 -1.60 -13.61
N GLY A 159 8.11 -1.07 -14.12
CA GLY A 159 9.38 -1.75 -14.11
C GLY A 159 9.31 -3.12 -14.83
N ILE A 160 10.32 -3.97 -14.59
CA ILE A 160 10.39 -5.31 -15.17
C ILE A 160 9.30 -6.22 -14.62
N VAL A 161 8.93 -6.05 -13.35
CA VAL A 161 8.02 -6.95 -12.64
C VAL A 161 6.59 -6.83 -13.13
N ARG A 162 6.12 -5.63 -13.49
CA ARG A 162 4.73 -5.34 -13.82
C ARG A 162 4.49 -4.97 -15.28
N ALA A 163 5.55 -4.71 -16.07
CA ALA A 163 5.44 -4.27 -17.46
C ALA A 163 4.60 -5.21 -18.34
N GLU A 164 4.61 -6.51 -18.09
CA GLU A 164 3.80 -7.48 -18.82
C GLU A 164 2.28 -7.28 -18.64
N PHE A 165 1.86 -6.60 -17.58
CA PHE A 165 0.44 -6.32 -17.28
C PHE A 165 -0.06 -5.00 -17.87
N ILE A 166 0.82 -4.16 -18.46
CA ILE A 166 0.43 -2.89 -19.08
C ILE A 166 -0.68 -3.09 -20.12
N PRO A 167 -0.62 -4.07 -21.04
CA PRO A 167 -1.72 -4.29 -21.99
C PRO A 167 -3.06 -4.61 -21.31
N LEU A 168 -3.02 -5.39 -20.21
CA LEU A 168 -4.21 -5.65 -19.40
C LEU A 168 -4.77 -4.33 -18.83
N MET A 169 -3.91 -3.45 -18.31
CA MET A 169 -4.36 -2.23 -17.63
C MET A 169 -4.92 -1.18 -18.59
N ILE A 170 -4.21 -0.89 -19.69
CA ILE A 170 -4.54 0.23 -20.59
C ILE A 170 -5.16 -0.21 -21.93
N GLY A 171 -5.19 -1.50 -22.22
CA GLY A 171 -5.68 -2.09 -23.47
C GLY A 171 -4.66 -2.05 -24.61
N ASP A 172 -4.85 -2.93 -25.58
CA ASP A 172 -3.87 -3.17 -26.68
C ASP A 172 -3.64 -1.93 -27.54
N LYS A 173 -4.67 -1.13 -27.79
CA LYS A 173 -4.56 0.09 -28.61
C LYS A 173 -3.59 1.11 -27.97
N ASN A 174 -3.72 1.35 -26.68
CA ASN A 174 -2.84 2.28 -25.97
C ASN A 174 -1.44 1.69 -25.78
N TYR A 175 -1.36 0.38 -25.56
CA TYR A 175 -0.07 -0.30 -25.47
C TYR A 175 0.71 -0.23 -26.78
N GLU A 176 0.05 -0.38 -27.94
CA GLU A 176 0.71 -0.22 -29.25
C GLU A 176 1.21 1.22 -29.46
N LEU A 177 0.49 2.21 -28.95
CA LEU A 177 0.98 3.60 -28.98
C LEU A 177 2.29 3.74 -28.19
N LEU A 178 2.38 3.14 -26.98
CA LEU A 178 3.61 3.15 -26.18
C LEU A 178 4.77 2.45 -26.93
N ARG A 179 4.51 1.31 -27.58
CA ARG A 179 5.51 0.61 -28.40
C ARG A 179 6.03 1.49 -29.55
N ARG A 180 5.12 2.20 -30.23
CA ARG A 180 5.50 3.15 -31.30
C ARG A 180 6.35 4.28 -30.76
N ILE A 181 5.99 4.90 -29.64
CA ILE A 181 6.81 5.95 -29.00
C ILE A 181 8.21 5.42 -28.74
N LYS A 182 8.32 4.23 -28.09
CA LYS A 182 9.62 3.62 -27.80
C LYS A 182 10.47 3.35 -29.05
N SER A 183 9.86 3.12 -30.20
CA SER A 183 10.60 2.87 -31.46
C SER A 183 11.23 4.12 -32.08
N TYR A 184 10.86 5.32 -31.59
CA TYR A 184 11.44 6.58 -32.06
C TYR A 184 12.67 7.03 -31.25
N PHE A 185 12.95 6.40 -30.11
CA PHE A 185 14.07 6.66 -29.20
C PHE A 185 14.94 5.43 -28.98
#